data_9f316188b3be6f0986d8b2ce56d48050
#
_entry.id   9f316188b3be6f0986d8b2ce56d48050
#
_cell.length_a   1.000
_cell.length_b   1.000
_cell.length_c   1.000
_cell.angle_alpha   90.00
_cell.angle_beta   90.00
_cell.angle_gamma   90.00
#
_symmetry.space_group_name_H-M   'P 1'
#
loop_
_entity.id
_entity.type
_entity.pdbx_description
1 polymer ?
#
loop_
_entity_poly.entity_id
_entity_poly.type
_entity_poly.pdbx_seq_one_letter_code
_entity_poly.pdbx_strand_id
1 'polypeptide(L)'
;VLSNNESPLMLRVTKDRKRKYVSLGISLSPAHWDFSKNEPKADCPNREYIEMLIADKIKEYSAKIIELKATNQEFTSTSLVEKVNVKRINRKTVEDVFQEYMASLIKAGRKSYALSIRQTYNSIKEFCHSLDFYFSEMDVAWLKRYELFLREQRLAENTIGIRFRTLRAIYNVAMEEDAVSQDCYPFKKFKVARLHQDTIKRALSKTDIERVLQFQSSNRYMRFPIDIFAFTYYCGGINFIDIANLTQANIMEDKLIYKRHKTGKLIKIPLQPQALALIKKYHNAESSYLFPILSSFHKTEEQKANRIHKVITKV
;
A
#
# COMPACT_ATOMS: atom_id res chain seq x y z
N VAL A 1 -32.48 33.66 7.76
CA VAL A 1 -31.66 34.86 7.44
C VAL A 1 -30.49 34.84 8.41
N LEU A 2 -29.29 34.98 7.89
CA LEU A 2 -28.07 35.06 8.69
C LEU A 2 -27.94 36.45 9.32
N SER A 3 -26.99 36.62 10.25
CA SER A 3 -26.75 37.93 10.93
C SER A 3 -26.40 39.10 9.99
N ASN A 4 -25.99 38.78 8.76
CA ASN A 4 -25.67 39.74 7.68
C ASN A 4 -26.85 40.01 6.70
N ASN A 5 -28.08 39.65 7.06
CA ASN A 5 -29.28 39.72 6.21
C ASN A 5 -29.24 38.88 4.92
N GLU A 6 -28.34 37.92 4.81
CA GLU A 6 -28.29 36.97 3.72
C GLU A 6 -29.02 35.66 4.06
N SER A 7 -29.43 34.92 3.05
CA SER A 7 -30.00 33.60 3.17
C SER A 7 -29.17 32.59 2.38
N PRO A 8 -28.90 31.39 2.93
CA PRO A 8 -28.16 30.35 2.21
C PRO A 8 -28.95 29.91 0.98
N LEU A 9 -28.27 29.80 -0.15
CA LEU A 9 -28.86 29.25 -1.36
C LEU A 9 -28.89 27.71 -1.27
N MET A 10 -30.09 27.15 -1.49
CA MET A 10 -30.36 25.73 -1.28
C MET A 10 -30.93 25.08 -2.53
N LEU A 11 -30.40 23.92 -2.93
CA LEU A 11 -31.00 23.05 -3.92
C LEU A 11 -32.07 22.18 -3.24
N ARG A 12 -33.31 22.21 -3.75
CA ARG A 12 -34.40 21.36 -3.26
C ARG A 12 -34.51 20.09 -4.11
N VAL A 13 -34.29 18.95 -3.47
CA VAL A 13 -34.51 17.62 -4.04
C VAL A 13 -35.85 17.09 -3.54
N THR A 14 -36.77 16.76 -4.47
CA THR A 14 -38.10 16.24 -4.13
C THR A 14 -38.32 14.88 -4.81
N LYS A 15 -38.69 13.87 -4.03
CA LYS A 15 -39.16 12.57 -4.53
C LYS A 15 -40.23 12.00 -3.60
N ASP A 16 -41.31 11.44 -4.16
CA ASP A 16 -42.41 10.82 -3.42
C ASP A 16 -42.97 11.73 -2.32
N ARG A 17 -43.19 13.02 -2.68
CA ARG A 17 -43.63 14.11 -1.79
C ARG A 17 -42.72 14.43 -0.60
N LYS A 18 -41.55 13.76 -0.49
CA LYS A 18 -40.52 14.06 0.52
C LYS A 18 -39.49 15.02 -0.05
N ARG A 19 -39.19 16.06 0.74
CA ARG A 19 -38.24 17.13 0.34
C ARG A 19 -36.95 17.05 1.16
N LYS A 20 -35.82 17.25 0.50
CA LYS A 20 -34.50 17.42 1.14
C LYS A 20 -33.85 18.68 0.56
N TYR A 21 -33.21 19.47 1.40
CA TYR A 21 -32.50 20.67 1.00
C TYR A 21 -31.00 20.46 1.12
N VAL A 22 -30.26 20.94 0.12
CA VAL A 22 -28.78 20.82 0.04
C VAL A 22 -28.22 22.21 -0.13
N SER A 23 -27.32 22.62 0.75
CA SER A 23 -26.65 23.92 0.63
C SER A 23 -25.75 23.96 -0.61
N LEU A 24 -25.78 25.08 -1.34
CA LEU A 24 -24.85 25.34 -2.43
C LEU A 24 -23.53 25.96 -1.95
N GLY A 25 -23.39 26.20 -0.64
CA GLY A 25 -22.18 26.75 -0.04
C GLY A 25 -22.03 28.27 -0.18
N ILE A 26 -23.06 28.95 -0.68
CA ILE A 26 -23.11 30.40 -0.81
C ILE A 26 -24.39 30.96 -0.18
N SER A 27 -24.36 32.21 0.19
CA SER A 27 -25.51 32.99 0.71
C SER A 27 -25.74 34.22 -0.15
N LEU A 28 -27.00 34.63 -0.26
CA LEU A 28 -27.43 35.75 -1.04
C LEU A 28 -28.43 36.61 -0.26
N SER A 29 -28.42 37.91 -0.50
CA SER A 29 -29.52 38.76 -0.06
C SER A 29 -30.81 38.38 -0.79
N PRO A 30 -31.93 38.18 -0.08
CA PRO A 30 -33.24 37.91 -0.69
C PRO A 30 -33.65 38.94 -1.74
N ALA A 31 -33.14 40.19 -1.64
CA ALA A 31 -33.39 41.25 -2.61
C ALA A 31 -32.87 40.95 -4.01
N HIS A 32 -31.76 40.18 -4.14
CA HIS A 32 -31.12 39.79 -5.41
C HIS A 32 -31.64 38.45 -5.96
N TRP A 33 -32.68 37.83 -5.36
CA TRP A 33 -33.26 36.56 -5.81
C TRP A 33 -34.67 36.77 -6.39
N ASP A 34 -34.92 36.22 -7.55
CA ASP A 34 -36.25 36.11 -8.12
C ASP A 34 -36.92 34.82 -7.71
N PHE A 35 -37.83 34.88 -6.75
CA PHE A 35 -38.54 33.72 -6.21
C PHE A 35 -39.56 33.10 -7.19
N SER A 36 -39.97 33.85 -8.22
CA SER A 36 -40.91 33.33 -9.23
C SER A 36 -40.24 32.47 -10.26
N LYS A 37 -39.01 32.85 -10.66
CA LYS A 37 -38.19 32.13 -11.63
C LYS A 37 -37.18 31.20 -10.97
N ASN A 38 -36.91 31.36 -9.67
CA ASN A 38 -35.85 30.65 -8.93
C ASN A 38 -34.44 30.87 -9.51
N GLU A 39 -34.14 32.11 -9.83
CA GLU A 39 -32.85 32.51 -10.41
C GLU A 39 -32.36 33.85 -9.79
N PRO A 40 -31.05 34.16 -9.88
CA PRO A 40 -30.56 35.48 -9.44
C PRO A 40 -31.06 36.57 -10.38
N LYS A 41 -31.47 37.73 -9.81
CA LYS A 41 -31.87 38.89 -10.57
C LYS A 41 -30.71 39.51 -11.39
N ALA A 42 -31.04 40.36 -12.36
CA ALA A 42 -30.05 40.98 -13.24
C ALA A 42 -29.02 41.85 -12.50
N ASP A 43 -29.41 42.42 -11.36
CA ASP A 43 -28.60 43.29 -10.47
C ASP A 43 -27.83 42.47 -9.39
N CYS A 44 -27.90 41.16 -9.44
CA CYS A 44 -27.22 40.31 -8.46
C CYS A 44 -25.70 40.31 -8.66
N PRO A 45 -24.90 40.62 -7.63
CA PRO A 45 -23.44 40.50 -7.70
C PRO A 45 -23.01 39.05 -8.04
N ASN A 46 -22.03 38.91 -8.94
CA ASN A 46 -21.52 37.62 -9.40
C ASN A 46 -22.58 36.69 -10.01
N ARG A 47 -23.60 37.22 -10.65
CA ARG A 47 -24.72 36.48 -11.21
C ARG A 47 -24.29 35.28 -12.06
N GLU A 48 -23.40 35.47 -13.01
CA GLU A 48 -22.92 34.43 -13.92
C GLU A 48 -22.27 33.24 -13.16
N TYR A 49 -21.47 33.55 -12.13
CA TYR A 49 -20.85 32.55 -11.29
C TYR A 49 -21.89 31.73 -10.50
N ILE A 50 -22.91 32.40 -10.00
CA ILE A 50 -24.02 31.79 -9.26
C ILE A 50 -24.86 30.88 -10.16
N GLU A 51 -25.19 31.36 -11.37
CA GLU A 51 -25.88 30.55 -12.39
C GLU A 51 -25.10 29.30 -12.78
N MET A 52 -23.78 29.43 -13.00
CA MET A 52 -22.89 28.33 -13.30
C MET A 52 -22.86 27.32 -12.15
N LEU A 53 -22.76 27.78 -10.89
CA LEU A 53 -22.78 26.92 -9.71
C LEU A 53 -24.08 26.16 -9.55
N ILE A 54 -25.23 26.80 -9.85
CA ILE A 54 -26.55 26.18 -9.85
C ILE A 54 -26.64 25.10 -10.93
N ALA A 55 -26.21 25.43 -12.15
CA ALA A 55 -26.23 24.52 -13.30
C ALA A 55 -25.36 23.28 -13.04
N ASP A 56 -24.15 23.46 -12.52
CA ASP A 56 -23.27 22.35 -12.15
C ASP A 56 -23.87 21.44 -11.09
N LYS A 57 -24.53 22.04 -10.09
CA LYS A 57 -25.22 21.24 -9.05
C LYS A 57 -26.40 20.46 -9.60
N ILE A 58 -27.23 21.06 -10.44
CA ILE A 58 -28.35 20.39 -11.09
C ILE A 58 -27.84 19.23 -11.96
N LYS A 59 -26.75 19.47 -12.71
CA LYS A 59 -26.10 18.45 -13.54
C LYS A 59 -25.61 17.28 -12.73
N GLU A 60 -24.94 17.53 -11.59
CA GLU A 60 -24.42 16.49 -10.67
C GLU A 60 -25.55 15.58 -10.17
N TYR A 61 -26.64 16.15 -9.67
CA TYR A 61 -27.79 15.39 -9.18
C TYR A 61 -28.53 14.66 -10.30
N SER A 62 -28.71 15.31 -11.46
CA SER A 62 -29.37 14.71 -12.63
C SER A 62 -28.59 13.50 -13.16
N ALA A 63 -27.27 13.61 -13.27
CA ALA A 63 -26.41 12.49 -13.67
C ALA A 63 -26.57 11.28 -12.70
N LYS A 64 -26.59 11.54 -11.39
CA LYS A 64 -26.77 10.47 -10.39
C LYS A 64 -28.16 9.83 -10.45
N ILE A 65 -29.20 10.61 -10.71
CA ILE A 65 -30.56 10.08 -10.91
C ILE A 65 -30.60 9.16 -12.15
N ILE A 66 -29.96 9.55 -13.24
CA ILE A 66 -29.89 8.75 -14.47
C ILE A 66 -29.14 7.45 -14.20
N GLU A 67 -27.99 7.49 -13.52
CA GLU A 67 -27.21 6.32 -13.13
C GLU A 67 -28.05 5.33 -12.30
N LEU A 68 -28.73 5.83 -11.26
CA LEU A 68 -29.56 5.00 -10.38
C LEU A 68 -30.75 4.37 -11.13
N LYS A 69 -31.38 5.11 -12.05
CA LYS A 69 -32.46 4.59 -12.91
C LYS A 69 -31.94 3.55 -13.89
N ALA A 70 -30.79 3.77 -14.52
CA ALA A 70 -30.17 2.83 -15.46
C ALA A 70 -29.80 1.49 -14.79
N THR A 71 -29.44 1.53 -13.50
CA THR A 71 -29.11 0.34 -12.70
C THR A 71 -30.32 -0.25 -11.95
N ASN A 72 -31.55 0.21 -12.22
CA ASN A 72 -32.76 -0.18 -11.51
C ASN A 72 -32.68 -0.10 -9.96
N GLN A 73 -31.89 0.84 -9.45
CA GLN A 73 -31.78 1.06 -8.03
C GLN A 73 -32.84 2.06 -7.55
N GLU A 74 -33.65 1.62 -6.61
CA GLU A 74 -34.56 2.53 -5.91
C GLU A 74 -33.80 3.50 -5.02
N PHE A 75 -34.28 4.73 -4.92
CA PHE A 75 -33.71 5.77 -4.08
C PHE A 75 -34.78 6.70 -3.51
N THR A 76 -34.51 7.26 -2.36
CA THR A 76 -35.30 8.35 -1.74
C THR A 76 -34.59 9.69 -1.93
N SER A 77 -35.27 10.82 -1.66
CA SER A 77 -34.63 12.14 -1.67
C SER A 77 -33.42 12.21 -0.70
N THR A 78 -33.51 11.55 0.45
CA THR A 78 -32.42 11.47 1.44
C THR A 78 -31.26 10.63 0.93
N SER A 79 -31.52 9.39 0.46
CA SER A 79 -30.46 8.51 -0.04
C SER A 79 -29.79 9.04 -1.31
N LEU A 80 -30.50 9.80 -2.15
CA LEU A 80 -29.89 10.49 -3.29
C LEU A 80 -28.89 11.55 -2.83
N VAL A 81 -29.27 12.38 -1.84
CA VAL A 81 -28.38 13.40 -1.26
C VAL A 81 -27.16 12.75 -0.61
N GLU A 82 -27.34 11.67 0.13
CA GLU A 82 -26.23 10.91 0.71
C GLU A 82 -25.31 10.33 -0.36
N LYS A 83 -25.85 9.67 -1.40
CA LYS A 83 -25.08 9.09 -2.49
C LYS A 83 -24.31 10.13 -3.33
N VAL A 84 -24.84 11.34 -3.48
CA VAL A 84 -24.14 12.45 -4.13
C VAL A 84 -23.09 13.05 -3.18
N ASN A 85 -23.40 13.23 -1.89
CA ASN A 85 -22.48 13.77 -0.90
C ASN A 85 -21.37 12.80 -0.51
N VAL A 86 -21.58 11.47 -0.59
CA VAL A 86 -20.52 10.46 -0.37
C VAL A 86 -19.34 10.71 -1.32
N LYS A 87 -19.55 11.19 -2.56
CA LYS A 87 -18.46 11.64 -3.44
C LYS A 87 -17.69 12.85 -2.91
N ARG A 88 -18.26 13.65 -2.00
CA ARG A 88 -17.60 14.82 -1.39
C ARG A 88 -16.93 14.53 -0.04
N ILE A 89 -17.47 13.55 0.72
CA ILE A 89 -17.02 13.26 2.08
C ILE A 89 -15.77 12.38 2.09
N ASN A 90 -15.49 11.63 1.03
CA ASN A 90 -14.33 10.74 0.93
C ASN A 90 -13.12 11.33 0.21
N ARG A 91 -12.89 12.64 0.31
CA ARG A 91 -11.60 13.21 -0.11
C ARG A 91 -10.55 12.91 0.95
N LYS A 92 -10.13 11.63 0.98
CA LYS A 92 -8.97 11.23 1.76
C LYS A 92 -7.74 11.92 1.22
N THR A 93 -6.94 12.45 2.12
CA THR A 93 -5.61 12.99 1.79
C THR A 93 -4.65 11.84 1.45
N VAL A 94 -3.50 12.16 0.91
CA VAL A 94 -2.43 11.19 0.70
C VAL A 94 -2.00 10.59 2.04
N GLU A 95 -1.96 11.39 3.12
CA GLU A 95 -1.69 10.94 4.49
C GLU A 95 -2.68 9.83 4.91
N ASP A 96 -3.98 10.09 4.78
CA ASP A 96 -5.04 9.18 5.22
C ASP A 96 -4.93 7.81 4.54
N VAL A 97 -4.83 7.79 3.21
CA VAL A 97 -4.75 6.53 2.45
C VAL A 97 -3.50 5.73 2.81
N PHE A 98 -2.34 6.38 2.96
CA PHE A 98 -1.13 5.69 3.38
C PHE A 98 -1.27 5.09 4.77
N GLN A 99 -1.81 5.84 5.74
CA GLN A 99 -1.95 5.39 7.12
C GLN A 99 -2.94 4.23 7.23
N GLU A 100 -4.11 4.35 6.62
CA GLU A 100 -5.14 3.30 6.62
C GLU A 100 -4.64 2.02 5.94
N TYR A 101 -3.96 2.16 4.79
CA TYR A 101 -3.42 1.00 4.08
C TYR A 101 -2.32 0.29 4.87
N MET A 102 -1.39 1.05 5.50
CA MET A 102 -0.38 0.47 6.38
C MET A 102 -1.01 -0.25 7.58
N ALA A 103 -2.03 0.34 8.20
CA ALA A 103 -2.75 -0.27 9.32
C ALA A 103 -3.44 -1.58 8.90
N SER A 104 -4.09 -1.60 7.73
CA SER A 104 -4.72 -2.81 7.17
C SER A 104 -3.71 -3.95 6.93
N LEU A 105 -2.53 -3.62 6.40
CA LEU A 105 -1.45 -4.58 6.17
C LEU A 105 -0.89 -5.15 7.49
N ILE A 106 -0.73 -4.32 8.50
CA ILE A 106 -0.28 -4.76 9.84
C ILE A 106 -1.31 -5.70 10.45
N LYS A 107 -2.60 -5.35 10.36
CA LYS A 107 -3.71 -6.19 10.83
C LYS A 107 -3.78 -7.52 10.08
N ALA A 108 -3.47 -7.53 8.78
CA ALA A 108 -3.36 -8.73 7.96
C ALA A 108 -2.06 -9.53 8.16
N GLY A 109 -1.19 -9.16 9.13
CA GLY A 109 0.09 -9.84 9.40
C GLY A 109 1.21 -9.54 8.39
N ARG A 110 0.99 -8.65 7.40
CA ARG A 110 1.94 -8.32 6.32
C ARG A 110 2.92 -7.21 6.73
N LYS A 111 3.52 -7.34 7.90
CA LYS A 111 4.39 -6.31 8.53
C LYS A 111 5.54 -5.85 7.63
N SER A 112 6.25 -6.79 6.97
CA SER A 112 7.38 -6.44 6.08
C SER A 112 6.95 -5.58 4.88
N TYR A 113 5.75 -5.83 4.33
CA TYR A 113 5.21 -5.03 3.24
C TYR A 113 4.78 -3.65 3.75
N ALA A 114 4.15 -3.56 4.93
CA ALA A 114 3.84 -2.28 5.58
C ALA A 114 5.10 -1.42 5.82
N LEU A 115 6.23 -2.03 6.20
CA LEU A 115 7.51 -1.33 6.33
C LEU A 115 8.02 -0.77 4.98
N SER A 116 7.86 -1.51 3.89
CA SER A 116 8.20 -1.02 2.55
C SER A 116 7.33 0.18 2.13
N ILE A 117 6.02 0.13 2.44
CA ILE A 117 5.11 1.26 2.23
C ILE A 117 5.55 2.47 3.06
N ARG A 118 5.85 2.25 4.34
CA ARG A 118 6.32 3.32 5.27
C ARG A 118 7.58 4.02 4.77
N GLN A 119 8.50 3.29 4.15
CA GLN A 119 9.69 3.91 3.56
C GLN A 119 9.35 4.87 2.42
N THR A 120 8.34 4.53 1.58
CA THR A 120 7.87 5.42 0.51
C THR A 120 7.12 6.60 1.08
N TYR A 121 6.25 6.37 2.07
CA TYR A 121 5.57 7.41 2.83
C TYR A 121 6.55 8.45 3.40
N ASN A 122 7.58 8.01 4.13
CA ASN A 122 8.58 8.90 4.71
C ASN A 122 9.33 9.70 3.64
N SER A 123 9.67 9.06 2.53
CA SER A 123 10.37 9.71 1.42
C SER A 123 9.51 10.80 0.75
N ILE A 124 8.20 10.57 0.59
CA ILE A 124 7.29 11.58 0.03
C ILE A 124 7.08 12.71 1.05
N LYS A 125 6.97 12.37 2.35
CA LYS A 125 6.85 13.36 3.42
C LYS A 125 8.09 14.27 3.50
N GLU A 126 9.27 13.74 3.29
CA GLU A 126 10.52 14.50 3.20
C GLU A 126 10.51 15.45 1.99
N PHE A 127 10.04 14.98 0.84
CA PHE A 127 9.94 15.76 -0.39
C PHE A 127 8.91 16.89 -0.30
N CYS A 128 7.71 16.63 0.26
CA CYS A 128 6.61 17.58 0.30
C CYS A 128 6.48 18.35 1.63
N HIS A 129 7.24 17.94 2.68
CA HIS A 129 7.13 18.41 4.07
C HIS A 129 5.79 18.11 4.74
N SER A 130 4.71 17.88 3.99
CA SER A 130 3.40 17.45 4.44
C SER A 130 2.77 16.49 3.44
N LEU A 131 1.89 15.60 3.91
CA LEU A 131 1.07 14.74 3.06
C LEU A 131 -0.42 15.10 3.12
N ASP A 132 -0.73 16.26 3.71
CA ASP A 132 -2.07 16.85 3.77
C ASP A 132 -2.42 17.54 2.43
N PHE A 133 -2.47 16.73 1.39
CA PHE A 133 -2.90 17.11 0.04
C PHE A 133 -3.56 15.92 -0.65
N TYR A 134 -4.22 16.15 -1.79
CA TYR A 134 -5.02 15.13 -2.47
C TYR A 134 -4.24 14.44 -3.60
N PHE A 135 -4.58 13.18 -3.89
CA PHE A 135 -3.99 12.44 -5.01
C PHE A 135 -4.18 13.12 -6.37
N SER A 136 -5.23 13.92 -6.53
CA SER A 136 -5.45 14.71 -7.76
C SER A 136 -4.35 15.74 -8.05
N GLU A 137 -3.57 16.12 -7.03
CA GLU A 137 -2.44 17.06 -7.15
C GLU A 137 -1.15 16.36 -7.61
N MET A 138 -1.12 15.01 -7.54
CA MET A 138 0.00 14.20 -8.02
C MET A 138 -0.07 14.00 -9.53
N ASP A 139 0.19 15.04 -10.30
CA ASP A 139 0.27 14.98 -11.76
C ASP A 139 1.63 14.43 -12.25
N VAL A 140 1.82 14.37 -13.57
CA VAL A 140 3.08 13.92 -14.17
C VAL A 140 4.25 14.85 -13.83
N ALA A 141 3.99 16.16 -13.69
CA ALA A 141 5.03 17.12 -13.31
C ALA A 141 5.48 16.90 -11.86
N TRP A 142 4.52 16.64 -10.97
CA TRP A 142 4.81 16.26 -9.58
C TRP A 142 5.67 14.98 -9.52
N LEU A 143 5.33 13.93 -10.27
CA LEU A 143 6.11 12.69 -10.32
C LEU A 143 7.54 12.92 -10.83
N LYS A 144 7.74 13.81 -11.81
CA LYS A 144 9.07 14.16 -12.32
C LYS A 144 9.90 14.92 -11.26
N ARG A 145 9.29 15.86 -10.52
CA ARG A 145 9.98 16.56 -9.41
C ARG A 145 10.38 15.60 -8.30
N TYR A 146 9.50 14.66 -7.93
CA TYR A 146 9.81 13.63 -6.95
C TYR A 146 10.93 12.70 -7.43
N GLU A 147 10.96 12.32 -8.71
CA GLU A 147 12.05 11.54 -9.29
C GLU A 147 13.39 12.28 -9.20
N LEU A 148 13.39 13.57 -9.53
CA LEU A 148 14.60 14.42 -9.42
C LEU A 148 15.11 14.47 -7.97
N PHE A 149 14.22 14.71 -7.02
CA PHE A 149 14.54 14.69 -5.58
C PHE A 149 15.21 13.37 -5.16
N LEU A 150 14.66 12.21 -5.59
CA LEU A 150 15.24 10.90 -5.26
C LEU A 150 16.62 10.70 -5.88
N ARG A 151 16.88 11.27 -7.08
CA ARG A 151 18.19 11.25 -7.72
C ARG A 151 19.21 12.14 -7.01
N GLU A 152 18.79 13.31 -6.53
CA GLU A 152 19.62 14.21 -5.71
C GLU A 152 20.04 13.52 -4.40
N GLN A 153 19.20 12.66 -3.84
CA GLN A 153 19.52 11.77 -2.69
C GLN A 153 20.48 10.63 -3.08
N ARG A 154 20.95 10.57 -4.33
CA ARG A 154 21.85 9.52 -4.87
C ARG A 154 21.35 8.09 -4.70
N LEU A 155 20.02 7.90 -4.72
CA LEU A 155 19.43 6.57 -4.64
C LEU A 155 19.66 5.78 -5.94
N ALA A 156 19.93 4.47 -5.81
CA ALA A 156 20.04 3.58 -6.97
C ALA A 156 18.72 3.51 -7.76
N GLU A 157 18.79 3.39 -9.10
CA GLU A 157 17.64 3.34 -10.01
C GLU A 157 16.57 2.33 -9.56
N ASN A 158 16.98 1.13 -9.15
CA ASN A 158 16.05 0.12 -8.66
C ASN A 158 15.36 0.54 -7.37
N THR A 159 16.01 1.32 -6.50
CA THR A 159 15.39 1.88 -5.29
C THR A 159 14.35 2.93 -5.66
N ILE A 160 14.69 3.83 -6.59
CA ILE A 160 13.75 4.80 -7.16
C ILE A 160 12.54 4.05 -7.76
N GLY A 161 12.81 3.02 -8.56
CA GLY A 161 11.77 2.17 -9.14
C GLY A 161 10.86 1.51 -8.09
N ILE A 162 11.41 1.09 -6.94
CA ILE A 162 10.60 0.56 -5.82
C ILE A 162 9.69 1.65 -5.25
N ARG A 163 10.20 2.87 -5.01
CA ARG A 163 9.39 4.00 -4.52
C ARG A 163 8.20 4.29 -5.44
N PHE A 164 8.45 4.35 -6.76
CA PHE A 164 7.38 4.61 -7.74
C PHE A 164 6.41 3.45 -7.91
N ARG A 165 6.86 2.19 -7.84
CA ARG A 165 5.95 1.03 -7.84
C ARG A 165 5.04 1.04 -6.61
N THR A 166 5.57 1.38 -5.45
CA THR A 166 4.81 1.52 -4.21
C THR A 166 3.82 2.66 -4.31
N LEU A 167 4.25 3.85 -4.74
CA LEU A 167 3.36 5.00 -4.92
C LEU A 167 2.23 4.70 -5.89
N ARG A 168 2.52 4.03 -7.02
CA ARG A 168 1.50 3.59 -7.97
C ARG A 168 0.50 2.62 -7.34
N ALA A 169 0.95 1.69 -6.49
CA ALA A 169 0.07 0.78 -5.79
C ALA A 169 -0.87 1.52 -4.83
N ILE A 170 -0.35 2.49 -4.08
CA ILE A 170 -1.17 3.33 -3.18
C ILE A 170 -2.14 4.22 -3.97
N TYR A 171 -1.71 4.77 -5.11
CA TYR A 171 -2.60 5.54 -5.99
C TYR A 171 -3.77 4.69 -6.50
N ASN A 172 -3.51 3.41 -6.83
CA ASN A 172 -4.57 2.48 -7.22
C ASN A 172 -5.55 2.21 -6.06
N VAL A 173 -5.04 2.04 -4.83
CA VAL A 173 -5.90 1.93 -3.63
C VAL A 173 -6.76 3.18 -3.47
N ALA A 174 -6.18 4.38 -3.64
CA ALA A 174 -6.94 5.63 -3.57
C ALA A 174 -8.06 5.70 -4.63
N MET A 175 -7.82 5.15 -5.83
CA MET A 175 -8.87 5.05 -6.86
C MET A 175 -9.95 4.02 -6.51
N GLU A 176 -9.57 2.87 -5.96
CA GLU A 176 -10.51 1.83 -5.50
C GLU A 176 -11.40 2.32 -4.34
N GLU A 177 -10.90 3.25 -3.53
CA GLU A 177 -11.62 3.88 -2.43
C GLU A 177 -12.35 5.18 -2.81
N ASP A 178 -12.42 5.51 -4.11
CA ASP A 178 -13.01 6.76 -4.63
C ASP A 178 -12.36 8.05 -4.08
N ALA A 179 -11.14 7.99 -3.54
CA ALA A 179 -10.41 9.15 -3.07
C ALA A 179 -9.86 10.02 -4.22
N VAL A 180 -9.75 9.45 -5.43
CA VAL A 180 -9.32 10.16 -6.64
C VAL A 180 -9.98 9.57 -7.89
N SER A 181 -10.31 10.42 -8.86
CA SER A 181 -10.87 9.99 -10.15
C SER A 181 -9.79 9.32 -11.02
N GLN A 182 -10.22 8.33 -11.83
CA GLN A 182 -9.37 7.67 -12.81
C GLN A 182 -8.81 8.63 -13.87
N ASP A 183 -9.48 9.75 -14.14
CA ASP A 183 -9.02 10.76 -15.09
C ASP A 183 -7.74 11.47 -14.62
N CYS A 184 -7.53 11.51 -13.29
CA CYS A 184 -6.34 12.10 -12.67
C CYS A 184 -5.13 11.15 -12.66
N TYR A 185 -5.25 9.91 -13.19
CA TYR A 185 -4.21 8.88 -13.08
C TYR A 185 -2.93 9.20 -13.86
N PRO A 186 -1.82 9.61 -13.20
CA PRO A 186 -0.64 10.12 -13.88
C PRO A 186 0.22 9.00 -14.49
N PHE A 187 0.11 7.77 -13.99
CA PHE A 187 0.94 6.63 -14.42
C PHE A 187 0.57 6.07 -15.81
N LYS A 188 -0.51 6.56 -16.44
CA LYS A 188 -0.73 6.35 -17.87
C LYS A 188 0.42 6.93 -18.69
N LYS A 189 0.86 8.15 -18.36
CA LYS A 189 1.92 8.90 -19.05
C LYS A 189 3.29 8.65 -18.43
N PHE A 190 3.38 8.56 -17.11
CA PHE A 190 4.63 8.28 -16.41
C PHE A 190 4.88 6.78 -16.32
N LYS A 191 5.80 6.28 -17.13
CA LYS A 191 6.10 4.83 -17.21
C LYS A 191 7.10 4.41 -16.13
N VAL A 192 6.63 3.75 -15.08
CA VAL A 192 7.47 3.28 -13.97
C VAL A 192 8.48 2.20 -14.43
N ALA A 193 8.18 1.44 -15.49
CA ALA A 193 9.05 0.39 -16.00
C ALA A 193 10.44 0.92 -16.45
N ARG A 194 10.53 2.18 -16.88
CA ARG A 194 11.80 2.82 -17.23
C ARG A 194 12.80 2.98 -16.07
N LEU A 195 12.28 2.91 -14.84
CA LEU A 195 13.06 3.00 -13.60
C LEU A 195 13.56 1.61 -13.15
N HIS A 196 13.76 0.71 -14.08
CA HIS A 196 14.36 -0.60 -13.84
C HIS A 196 15.74 -0.65 -14.49
N GLN A 197 16.72 -1.05 -13.72
CA GLN A 197 18.09 -1.30 -14.19
C GLN A 197 18.44 -2.75 -13.92
N ASP A 198 18.91 -3.42 -14.95
CA ASP A 198 19.46 -4.76 -14.79
C ASP A 198 20.70 -4.72 -13.89
N THR A 199 20.75 -5.65 -12.97
CA THR A 199 21.90 -5.81 -12.07
C THR A 199 22.62 -7.11 -12.39
N ILE A 200 23.95 -7.08 -12.31
CA ILE A 200 24.76 -8.28 -12.45
C ILE A 200 24.35 -9.27 -11.36
N LYS A 201 23.92 -10.46 -11.78
CA LYS A 201 23.64 -11.54 -10.86
C LYS A 201 24.95 -12.02 -10.23
N ARG A 202 25.09 -11.82 -8.94
CA ARG A 202 26.24 -12.30 -8.16
C ARG A 202 26.02 -13.78 -7.84
N ALA A 203 26.28 -14.66 -8.80
CA ALA A 203 26.31 -16.09 -8.60
C ALA A 203 27.75 -16.54 -8.30
N LEU A 204 27.92 -17.38 -7.29
CA LEU A 204 29.18 -18.06 -7.03
C LEU A 204 29.40 -19.14 -8.10
N SER A 205 30.62 -19.32 -8.54
CA SER A 205 30.99 -20.45 -9.39
C SER A 205 30.90 -21.76 -8.57
N LYS A 206 30.79 -22.90 -9.26
CA LYS A 206 30.81 -24.20 -8.59
C LYS A 206 32.09 -24.39 -7.77
N THR A 207 33.22 -23.96 -8.29
CA THR A 207 34.50 -24.01 -7.61
C THR A 207 34.55 -23.16 -6.34
N ASP A 208 33.92 -21.97 -6.36
CA ASP A 208 33.84 -21.12 -5.17
C ASP A 208 32.94 -21.74 -4.10
N ILE A 209 31.84 -22.35 -4.52
CA ILE A 209 30.96 -23.07 -3.60
C ILE A 209 31.72 -24.23 -2.95
N GLU A 210 32.46 -25.05 -3.72
CA GLU A 210 33.28 -26.13 -3.21
C GLU A 210 34.33 -25.63 -2.21
N ARG A 211 34.99 -24.49 -2.49
CA ARG A 211 35.94 -23.86 -1.55
C ARG A 211 35.26 -23.47 -0.23
N VAL A 212 34.05 -22.89 -0.29
CA VAL A 212 33.28 -22.53 0.92
C VAL A 212 32.89 -23.77 1.71
N LEU A 213 32.41 -24.83 1.04
CA LEU A 213 32.01 -26.09 1.68
C LEU A 213 33.17 -26.83 2.34
N GLN A 214 34.37 -26.72 1.77
CA GLN A 214 35.59 -27.37 2.28
C GLN A 214 36.34 -26.48 3.29
N PHE A 215 35.92 -25.22 3.46
CA PHE A 215 36.62 -24.28 4.31
C PHE A 215 36.58 -24.69 5.77
N GLN A 216 37.77 -24.87 6.35
CA GLN A 216 37.94 -25.16 7.77
C GLN A 216 38.45 -23.91 8.47
N SER A 217 37.70 -23.45 9.46
CA SER A 217 38.07 -22.31 10.27
C SER A 217 38.44 -22.73 11.70
N SER A 218 39.50 -22.18 12.24
CA SER A 218 39.83 -22.24 13.66
C SER A 218 38.85 -21.42 14.51
N ASN A 219 38.16 -20.47 13.90
CA ASN A 219 37.15 -19.67 14.56
C ASN A 219 35.86 -20.48 14.72
N ARG A 220 35.52 -20.80 15.98
CA ARG A 220 34.32 -21.52 16.37
C ARG A 220 33.03 -20.89 15.81
N TYR A 221 33.00 -19.56 15.71
CA TYR A 221 31.82 -18.82 15.25
C TYR A 221 31.57 -18.93 13.74
N MET A 222 32.58 -19.32 12.94
CA MET A 222 32.45 -19.48 11.49
C MET A 222 31.82 -20.81 11.07
N ARG A 223 31.80 -21.81 11.95
CA ARG A 223 31.27 -23.14 11.59
C ARG A 223 29.78 -23.12 11.30
N PHE A 224 28.99 -22.47 12.15
CA PHE A 224 27.54 -22.43 11.98
C PHE A 224 27.12 -21.69 10.69
N PRO A 225 27.65 -20.48 10.35
CA PRO A 225 27.42 -19.84 9.06
C PRO A 225 27.71 -20.72 7.86
N ILE A 226 28.86 -21.42 7.84
CA ILE A 226 29.26 -22.30 6.75
C ILE A 226 28.27 -23.47 6.61
N ASP A 227 27.88 -24.09 7.71
CA ASP A 227 26.93 -25.19 7.72
C ASP A 227 25.54 -24.76 7.27
N ILE A 228 25.08 -23.56 7.63
CA ILE A 228 23.81 -22.99 7.15
C ILE A 228 23.89 -22.66 5.65
N PHE A 229 25.03 -22.13 5.16
CA PHE A 229 25.26 -21.95 3.74
C PHE A 229 25.19 -23.28 2.99
N ALA A 230 25.89 -24.31 3.50
CA ALA A 230 25.87 -25.64 2.94
C ALA A 230 24.45 -26.24 2.90
N PHE A 231 23.71 -26.11 3.98
CA PHE A 231 22.30 -26.55 4.04
C PHE A 231 21.44 -25.80 3.01
N THR A 232 21.60 -24.48 2.90
CA THR A 232 20.92 -23.66 1.88
C THR A 232 21.22 -24.19 0.48
N TYR A 233 22.47 -24.49 0.18
CA TYR A 233 22.91 -25.02 -1.11
C TYR A 233 22.30 -26.39 -1.41
N TYR A 234 22.40 -27.35 -0.49
CA TYR A 234 21.87 -28.70 -0.66
C TYR A 234 20.34 -28.77 -0.68
N CYS A 235 19.66 -27.75 -0.15
CA CYS A 235 18.21 -27.61 -0.19
C CYS A 235 17.71 -26.66 -1.29
N GLY A 236 18.49 -26.43 -2.37
CA GLY A 236 18.06 -25.68 -3.55
C GLY A 236 17.76 -24.21 -3.30
N GLY A 237 18.47 -23.57 -2.35
CA GLY A 237 18.34 -22.11 -2.08
C GLY A 237 17.23 -21.75 -1.10
N ILE A 238 17.01 -22.57 -0.08
CA ILE A 238 16.07 -22.24 1.01
C ILE A 238 16.50 -20.95 1.73
N ASN A 239 15.53 -20.07 2.00
CA ASN A 239 15.82 -18.80 2.70
C ASN A 239 16.14 -19.03 4.18
N PHE A 240 17.02 -18.19 4.73
CA PHE A 240 17.40 -18.27 6.15
C PHE A 240 16.22 -18.19 7.10
N ILE A 241 15.20 -17.34 6.81
CA ILE A 241 13.99 -17.26 7.63
C ILE A 241 13.20 -18.58 7.63
N ASP A 242 13.17 -19.29 6.49
CA ASP A 242 12.52 -20.58 6.39
C ASP A 242 13.33 -21.63 7.18
N ILE A 243 14.67 -21.65 7.06
CA ILE A 243 15.55 -22.53 7.85
C ILE A 243 15.34 -22.33 9.35
N ALA A 244 15.26 -21.08 9.80
CA ALA A 244 15.10 -20.74 11.22
C ALA A 244 13.81 -21.31 11.82
N ASN A 245 12.77 -21.47 11.01
CA ASN A 245 11.47 -21.97 11.43
C ASN A 245 11.27 -23.49 11.18
N LEU A 246 12.26 -24.18 10.60
CA LEU A 246 12.16 -25.63 10.40
C LEU A 246 12.12 -26.38 11.73
N THR A 247 11.21 -27.34 11.79
CA THR A 247 11.04 -28.27 12.92
C THR A 247 11.17 -29.71 12.44
N GLN A 248 11.25 -30.66 13.36
CA GLN A 248 11.29 -32.09 13.04
C GLN A 248 10.05 -32.53 12.23
N ALA A 249 8.89 -31.91 12.43
CA ALA A 249 7.67 -32.18 11.68
C ALA A 249 7.77 -31.81 10.18
N ASN A 250 8.78 -31.05 9.79
CA ASN A 250 9.02 -30.71 8.38
C ASN A 250 9.79 -31.81 7.62
N ILE A 251 10.30 -32.80 8.33
CA ILE A 251 10.97 -33.97 7.73
C ILE A 251 9.96 -35.09 7.62
N MET A 252 9.67 -35.52 6.43
CA MET A 252 8.79 -36.65 6.13
C MET A 252 9.54 -37.62 5.22
N GLU A 253 9.82 -38.82 5.74
CA GLU A 253 10.66 -39.78 5.06
C GLU A 253 12.04 -39.19 4.70
N ASP A 254 12.36 -39.11 3.42
CA ASP A 254 13.57 -38.52 2.85
C ASP A 254 13.39 -37.09 2.30
N LYS A 255 12.28 -36.42 2.65
CA LYS A 255 11.90 -35.10 2.09
C LYS A 255 11.76 -34.05 3.17
N LEU A 256 12.20 -32.83 2.83
CA LEU A 256 11.91 -31.60 3.56
C LEU A 256 10.66 -30.97 2.98
N ILE A 257 9.61 -30.83 3.80
CA ILE A 257 8.32 -30.24 3.40
C ILE A 257 8.04 -29.05 4.30
N TYR A 258 7.96 -27.88 3.70
CA TYR A 258 7.68 -26.65 4.45
C TYR A 258 6.88 -25.64 3.62
N LYS A 259 6.20 -24.75 4.31
CA LYS A 259 5.48 -23.63 3.69
C LYS A 259 6.39 -22.41 3.66
N ARG A 260 6.76 -21.94 2.46
CA ARG A 260 7.66 -20.81 2.28
C ARG A 260 7.07 -19.55 2.93
N HIS A 261 7.78 -18.94 3.85
CA HIS A 261 7.31 -17.76 4.61
C HIS A 261 6.91 -16.59 3.71
N LYS A 262 7.70 -16.31 2.68
CA LYS A 262 7.47 -15.15 1.79
C LYS A 262 6.21 -15.28 0.91
N THR A 263 5.86 -16.47 0.45
CA THR A 263 4.84 -16.69 -0.59
C THR A 263 3.70 -17.60 -0.16
N GLY A 264 3.83 -18.25 0.99
CA GLY A 264 2.88 -19.27 1.45
C GLY A 264 2.84 -20.54 0.61
N LYS A 265 3.73 -20.70 -0.39
CA LYS A 265 3.77 -21.88 -1.26
C LYS A 265 4.36 -23.07 -0.51
N LEU A 266 3.74 -24.23 -0.65
CA LEU A 266 4.29 -25.49 -0.15
C LEU A 266 5.48 -25.90 -1.02
N ILE A 267 6.62 -26.13 -0.36
CA ILE A 267 7.87 -26.58 -0.99
C ILE A 267 8.15 -28.00 -0.50
N LYS A 268 8.54 -28.87 -1.43
CA LYS A 268 8.95 -30.24 -1.15
C LYS A 268 10.32 -30.45 -1.79
N ILE A 269 11.31 -30.83 -1.02
CA ILE A 269 12.70 -31.00 -1.46
C ILE A 269 13.18 -32.37 -0.97
N PRO A 270 13.72 -33.26 -1.84
CA PRO A 270 14.40 -34.46 -1.40
C PRO A 270 15.66 -34.06 -0.60
N LEU A 271 15.86 -34.69 0.56
CA LEU A 271 17.02 -34.41 1.40
C LEU A 271 18.20 -35.27 0.94
N GLN A 272 19.26 -34.59 0.53
CA GLN A 272 20.51 -35.24 0.20
C GLN A 272 21.25 -35.70 1.48
N PRO A 273 22.12 -36.71 1.42
CA PRO A 273 22.87 -37.21 2.58
C PRO A 273 23.61 -36.11 3.35
N GLN A 274 24.15 -35.12 2.64
CA GLN A 274 24.85 -34.01 3.23
C GLN A 274 23.92 -33.10 4.05
N ALA A 275 22.70 -32.83 3.56
CA ALA A 275 21.70 -32.07 4.30
C ALA A 275 21.24 -32.83 5.56
N LEU A 276 21.03 -34.14 5.45
CA LEU A 276 20.70 -34.99 6.59
C LEU A 276 21.82 -35.01 7.64
N ALA A 277 23.08 -35.04 7.22
CA ALA A 277 24.22 -34.99 8.14
C ALA A 277 24.23 -33.65 8.93
N LEU A 278 23.91 -32.53 8.27
CA LEU A 278 23.80 -31.23 8.95
C LEU A 278 22.66 -31.19 9.93
N ILE A 279 21.48 -31.75 9.58
CA ILE A 279 20.35 -31.84 10.49
C ILE A 279 20.74 -32.65 11.73
N LYS A 280 21.37 -33.81 11.55
CA LYS A 280 21.86 -34.66 12.65
C LYS A 280 22.89 -33.96 13.53
N LYS A 281 23.81 -33.19 12.94
CA LYS A 281 24.83 -32.41 13.64
C LYS A 281 24.25 -31.38 14.61
N TYR A 282 23.14 -30.76 14.26
CA TYR A 282 22.48 -29.70 15.04
C TYR A 282 21.25 -30.21 15.82
N HIS A 283 20.95 -31.49 15.72
CA HIS A 283 19.82 -32.08 16.43
C HIS A 283 19.97 -31.91 17.94
N ASN A 284 18.94 -31.36 18.56
CA ASN A 284 18.82 -31.23 20.01
C ASN A 284 17.44 -31.77 20.42
N ALA A 285 17.41 -32.81 21.23
CA ALA A 285 16.17 -33.44 21.70
C ALA A 285 15.28 -32.50 22.52
N GLU A 286 15.85 -31.47 23.14
CA GLU A 286 15.11 -30.45 23.92
C GLU A 286 14.52 -29.33 23.03
N SER A 287 14.89 -29.28 21.75
CA SER A 287 14.43 -28.24 20.82
C SER A 287 13.52 -28.83 19.76
N SER A 288 12.38 -28.20 19.53
CA SER A 288 11.52 -28.51 18.38
C SER A 288 12.11 -28.06 17.04
N TYR A 289 13.07 -27.13 17.03
CA TYR A 289 13.69 -26.58 15.82
C TYR A 289 14.88 -27.42 15.35
N LEU A 290 15.06 -27.54 14.02
CA LEU A 290 16.17 -28.30 13.43
C LEU A 290 17.54 -27.65 13.65
N PHE A 291 17.59 -26.33 13.75
CA PHE A 291 18.82 -25.56 13.93
C PHE A 291 18.73 -24.65 15.14
N PRO A 292 19.85 -24.35 15.83
CA PRO A 292 19.87 -23.55 17.06
C PRO A 292 19.72 -22.04 16.82
N ILE A 293 18.79 -21.64 15.93
CA ILE A 293 18.47 -20.26 15.62
C ILE A 293 17.36 -19.77 16.55
N LEU A 294 16.29 -20.54 16.65
CA LEU A 294 15.15 -20.32 17.55
C LEU A 294 15.15 -21.36 18.68
N SER A 295 14.44 -21.05 19.74
CA SER A 295 14.23 -21.91 20.90
C SER A 295 12.83 -21.70 21.48
N SER A 296 12.45 -22.50 22.49
CA SER A 296 11.18 -22.39 23.22
C SER A 296 10.96 -21.01 23.91
N PHE A 297 12.02 -20.23 24.12
CA PHE A 297 11.93 -18.86 24.65
C PHE A 297 11.29 -17.85 23.65
N HIS A 298 11.39 -18.13 22.35
CA HIS A 298 10.86 -17.22 21.30
C HIS A 298 9.39 -17.55 21.02
N LYS A 299 8.49 -17.10 21.91
CA LYS A 299 7.05 -17.44 21.85
C LYS A 299 6.27 -16.57 20.85
N THR A 300 6.62 -15.28 20.76
CA THR A 300 5.90 -14.36 19.86
C THR A 300 6.60 -14.24 18.51
N GLU A 301 5.83 -13.92 17.47
CA GLU A 301 6.37 -13.68 16.12
C GLU A 301 7.40 -12.53 16.11
N GLU A 302 7.23 -11.53 16.97
CA GLU A 302 8.19 -10.44 17.12
C GLU A 302 9.50 -10.91 17.72
N GLN A 303 9.47 -11.73 18.78
CA GLN A 303 10.66 -12.32 19.37
C GLN A 303 11.42 -13.17 18.36
N LYS A 304 10.70 -14.00 17.58
CA LYS A 304 11.27 -14.81 16.50
C LYS A 304 11.94 -13.94 15.45
N ALA A 305 11.24 -12.93 14.95
CA ALA A 305 11.76 -12.01 13.93
C ALA A 305 13.02 -11.28 14.41
N ASN A 306 13.02 -10.76 15.64
CA ASN A 306 14.17 -10.08 16.25
C ASN A 306 15.36 -11.03 16.41
N ARG A 307 15.12 -12.28 16.84
CA ARG A 307 16.18 -13.29 16.96
C ARG A 307 16.77 -13.66 15.61
N ILE A 308 15.93 -13.92 14.60
CA ILE A 308 16.34 -14.24 13.24
C ILE A 308 17.20 -13.10 12.67
N HIS A 309 16.74 -11.85 12.84
CA HIS A 309 17.49 -10.68 12.39
C HIS A 309 18.87 -10.59 13.08
N LYS A 310 18.94 -10.78 14.39
CA LYS A 310 20.21 -10.78 15.13
C LYS A 310 21.18 -11.89 14.70
N VAL A 311 20.66 -13.04 14.31
CA VAL A 311 21.51 -14.15 13.88
C VAL A 311 22.01 -13.91 12.45
N ILE A 312 21.12 -13.52 11.51
CA ILE A 312 21.50 -13.30 10.12
C ILE A 312 22.53 -12.15 9.95
N THR A 313 22.54 -11.17 10.85
CA THR A 313 23.53 -10.09 10.82
C THR A 313 24.89 -10.52 11.37
N LYS A 314 24.99 -11.70 11.99
CA LYS A 314 26.23 -12.28 12.54
C LYS A 314 26.74 -13.47 11.72
N VAL A 315 25.90 -14.01 10.85
CA VAL A 315 26.17 -15.08 9.89
C VAL A 315 26.59 -14.49 8.55
#